data_53237b0a9768f24d8e9e8818d8e57a32
#
_entry.id   53237b0a9768f24d8e9e8818d8e57a32
#
_cell.length_a   1.000
_cell.length_b   1.000
_cell.length_c   1.000
_cell.angle_alpha   90.00
_cell.angle_beta   90.00
_cell.angle_gamma   90.00
#
_symmetry.space_group_name_H-M   'P 1'
#
loop_
_entity.id
_entity.type
_entity.pdbx_description
1 polymer ?
#
loop_
_entity_poly.entity_id
_entity_poly.type
_entity_poly.pdbx_seq_one_letter_code
_entity_poly.pdbx_strand_id
1 'polypeptide(L)'
;MDDNGRYRQLPGPGNSLGRVKFLFPNHFNVYLHDTPAQALFNRIERDFSHGCVRLDDPEALAQYVLREQPEWTSEKIANAMQSGTEQAVKLKRPLPIYLVYFTAWEEDGGLRSVADVYGLDRRHDAAKGQ
;
A
#
# COMPACT_ATOMS: atom_id res chain seq x y z
N MET A 1 -12.56 4.20 21.22
CA MET A 1 -12.47 2.74 21.17
C MET A 1 -13.62 2.26 20.30
N ASP A 2 -13.44 1.16 19.57
CA ASP A 2 -14.57 0.49 18.93
C ASP A 2 -15.38 -0.34 19.95
N ASP A 3 -16.49 -0.95 19.50
CA ASP A 3 -17.38 -1.74 20.35
C ASP A 3 -16.69 -2.97 20.98
N ASN A 4 -15.48 -3.32 20.52
CA ASN A 4 -14.65 -4.41 21.04
C ASN A 4 -13.50 -3.92 21.94
N GLY A 5 -13.50 -2.65 22.34
CA GLY A 5 -12.47 -2.05 23.21
C GLY A 5 -11.12 -1.79 22.54
N ARG A 6 -11.04 -1.82 21.20
CA ARG A 6 -9.81 -1.55 20.45
C ARG A 6 -9.69 -0.06 20.14
N TYR A 7 -8.48 0.46 20.24
CA TYR A 7 -8.20 1.81 19.77
C TYR A 7 -8.34 1.87 18.24
N ARG A 8 -9.13 2.83 17.77
CA ARG A 8 -9.36 3.08 16.36
C ARG A 8 -9.14 4.56 16.09
N GLN A 9 -8.36 4.85 15.05
CA GLN A 9 -8.24 6.19 14.52
C GLN A 9 -9.45 6.48 13.63
N LEU A 10 -10.16 7.57 13.91
CA LEU A 10 -11.31 7.97 13.10
C LEU A 10 -10.87 8.43 11.72
N PRO A 11 -11.74 8.30 10.68
CA PRO A 11 -11.49 8.88 9.38
C PRO A 11 -11.24 10.39 9.49
N GLY A 12 -10.32 10.90 8.67
CA GLY A 12 -10.00 12.32 8.65
C GLY A 12 -8.58 12.60 8.16
N PRO A 13 -8.21 13.88 7.98
CA PRO A 13 -6.93 14.28 7.40
C PRO A 13 -5.72 13.89 8.26
N GLY A 14 -5.92 13.65 9.56
CA GLY A 14 -4.88 13.18 10.49
C GLY A 14 -4.78 11.66 10.60
N ASN A 15 -5.57 10.89 9.85
CA ASN A 15 -5.49 9.43 9.90
C ASN A 15 -4.19 8.96 9.26
N SER A 16 -3.40 8.17 9.98
CA SER A 16 -2.09 7.68 9.51
C SER A 16 -2.18 6.76 8.29
N LEU A 17 -3.35 6.16 8.04
CA LEU A 17 -3.65 5.33 6.87
C LEU A 17 -4.23 6.15 5.71
N GLY A 18 -4.27 7.48 5.85
CA GLY A 18 -4.81 8.38 4.84
C GLY A 18 -6.32 8.20 4.62
N ARG A 19 -6.75 8.37 3.38
CA ARG A 19 -8.16 8.40 2.96
C ARG A 19 -8.69 7.07 2.43
N VAL A 20 -7.80 6.15 2.08
CA VAL A 20 -8.17 4.84 1.53
C VAL A 20 -7.16 3.75 1.88
N LYS A 21 -7.66 2.54 2.06
CA LYS A 21 -6.85 1.32 2.21
C LYS A 21 -7.39 0.22 1.29
N PHE A 22 -6.48 -0.58 0.75
CA PHE A 22 -6.77 -1.70 -0.13
C PHE A 22 -6.42 -2.98 0.63
N LEU A 23 -7.46 -3.74 0.94
CA LEU A 23 -7.35 -4.97 1.73
C LEU A 23 -7.29 -6.18 0.80
N PHE A 24 -6.43 -7.11 1.11
CA PHE A 24 -6.31 -8.40 0.44
C PHE A 24 -5.98 -9.51 1.45
N PRO A 25 -6.44 -10.74 1.22
CA PRO A 25 -6.16 -11.85 2.13
C PRO A 25 -4.66 -12.14 2.22
N ASN A 26 -4.10 -12.11 3.43
CA ASN A 26 -2.74 -12.53 3.70
C ASN A 26 -2.55 -12.82 5.20
N HIS A 27 -1.52 -13.61 5.56
CA HIS A 27 -1.23 -13.99 6.95
C HIS A 27 -0.39 -12.96 7.73
N PHE A 28 0.08 -11.92 7.06
CA PHE A 28 1.01 -10.93 7.63
C PHE A 28 0.33 -9.66 8.10
N ASN A 29 -1.00 -9.54 7.94
CA ASN A 29 -1.75 -8.31 8.19
C ASN A 29 -1.22 -7.08 7.42
N VAL A 30 -0.67 -7.32 6.24
CA VAL A 30 -0.17 -6.28 5.34
C VAL A 30 -1.29 -5.83 4.41
N TYR A 31 -1.33 -4.53 4.13
CA TYR A 31 -2.25 -3.91 3.16
C TYR A 31 -1.59 -2.70 2.50
N LEU A 32 -2.19 -2.23 1.40
CA LEU A 32 -1.79 -0.98 0.77
C LEU A 32 -2.67 0.15 1.31
N HIS A 33 -2.10 1.33 1.50
CA HIS A 33 -2.89 2.45 2.02
C HIS A 33 -2.34 3.83 1.58
N ASP A 34 -3.20 4.81 1.62
CA ASP A 34 -2.83 6.22 1.51
C ASP A 34 -2.03 6.67 2.74
N THR A 35 -1.43 7.85 2.67
CA THR A 35 -0.68 8.44 3.77
C THR A 35 -0.72 9.97 3.71
N PRO A 36 -0.88 10.66 4.84
CA PRO A 36 -0.69 12.11 4.89
C PRO A 36 0.79 12.52 4.75
N ALA A 37 1.72 11.58 4.94
CA ALA A 37 3.16 11.84 4.88
C ALA A 37 3.71 11.70 3.44
N GLN A 38 3.07 12.35 2.47
CA GLN A 38 3.42 12.30 1.05
C GLN A 38 4.87 12.72 0.76
N ALA A 39 5.43 13.63 1.55
CA ALA A 39 6.82 14.08 1.39
C ALA A 39 7.85 12.95 1.53
N LEU A 40 7.51 11.82 2.15
CA LEU A 40 8.39 10.65 2.27
C LEU A 40 8.69 9.99 0.92
N PHE A 41 7.82 10.15 -0.08
CA PHE A 41 8.07 9.62 -1.42
C PHE A 41 9.22 10.32 -2.16
N ASN A 42 9.62 11.50 -1.69
CA ASN A 42 10.79 12.23 -2.20
C ASN A 42 12.12 11.76 -1.60
N ARG A 43 12.09 10.80 -0.66
CA ARG A 43 13.29 10.28 -0.04
C ARG A 43 13.84 9.08 -0.82
N ILE A 44 15.17 8.91 -0.78
CA ILE A 44 15.87 7.76 -1.37
C ILE A 44 15.60 6.51 -0.52
N GLU A 45 15.74 6.62 0.80
CA GLU A 45 15.41 5.57 1.75
C GLU A 45 13.94 5.69 2.14
N ARG A 46 13.17 4.58 2.06
CA ARG A 46 11.71 4.56 2.22
C ARG A 46 11.20 3.43 3.12
N ASP A 47 12.04 2.87 3.96
CA ASP A 47 11.75 1.76 4.89
C ASP A 47 11.09 2.22 6.21
N PHE A 48 10.15 3.17 6.12
CA PHE A 48 9.49 3.81 7.26
C PHE A 48 8.24 3.09 7.77
N SER A 49 7.96 1.87 7.33
CA SER A 49 6.76 1.13 7.77
C SER A 49 7.11 -0.15 8.52
N HIS A 50 6.13 -0.71 9.22
CA HIS A 50 6.23 -2.02 9.88
C HIS A 50 5.75 -3.16 8.98
N GLY A 51 5.62 -2.93 7.65
CA GLY A 51 5.23 -3.94 6.66
C GLY A 51 4.14 -3.50 5.69
N CYS A 52 3.26 -2.57 6.06
CA CYS A 52 2.26 -2.02 5.14
C CYS A 52 2.92 -1.15 4.06
N VAL A 53 2.35 -1.15 2.86
CA VAL A 53 2.87 -0.40 1.72
C VAL A 53 2.06 0.88 1.53
N ARG A 54 2.75 2.01 1.56
CA ARG A 54 2.15 3.33 1.27
C ARG A 54 2.07 3.55 -0.23
N LEU A 55 1.01 4.23 -0.64
CA LEU A 55 0.77 4.58 -2.04
C LEU A 55 1.01 6.07 -2.25
N ASP A 56 1.72 6.39 -3.32
CA ASP A 56 1.96 7.76 -3.77
C ASP A 56 0.69 8.34 -4.41
N ASP A 57 0.06 7.56 -5.30
CA ASP A 57 -1.22 7.93 -5.92
C ASP A 57 -2.31 6.88 -5.61
N PRO A 58 -2.91 6.93 -4.41
CA PRO A 58 -3.96 6.00 -4.01
C PRO A 58 -5.28 6.21 -4.75
N GLU A 59 -5.54 7.42 -5.26
CA GLU A 59 -6.75 7.73 -6.03
C GLU A 59 -6.70 7.07 -7.41
N ALA A 60 -5.57 7.14 -8.11
CA ALA A 60 -5.38 6.46 -9.39
C ALA A 60 -5.52 4.94 -9.23
N LEU A 61 -4.99 4.35 -8.14
CA LEU A 61 -5.18 2.94 -7.87
C LEU A 61 -6.66 2.60 -7.61
N ALA A 62 -7.38 3.44 -6.85
CA ALA A 62 -8.81 3.25 -6.61
C ALA A 62 -9.62 3.28 -7.91
N GLN A 63 -9.35 4.25 -8.78
CA GLN A 63 -9.97 4.34 -10.11
C GLN A 63 -9.66 3.11 -10.96
N TYR A 64 -8.42 2.64 -10.94
CA TYR A 64 -8.02 1.45 -11.70
C TYR A 64 -8.73 0.18 -11.24
N VAL A 65 -8.77 -0.09 -9.93
CA VAL A 65 -9.38 -1.33 -9.42
C VAL A 65 -10.91 -1.33 -9.51
N LEU A 66 -11.53 -0.14 -9.53
CA LEU A 66 -12.97 0.05 -9.65
C LEU A 66 -13.45 0.29 -11.10
N ARG A 67 -12.55 0.28 -12.08
CA ARG A 67 -12.88 0.61 -13.49
C ARG A 67 -13.99 -0.25 -14.12
N GLU A 68 -14.21 -1.47 -13.62
CA GLU A 68 -15.26 -2.37 -14.06
C GLU A 68 -16.58 -2.21 -13.26
N GLN A 69 -16.66 -1.22 -12.39
CA GLN A 69 -17.82 -0.88 -11.56
C GLN A 69 -18.31 0.54 -11.91
N PRO A 70 -19.15 0.68 -12.95
CA PRO A 70 -19.51 1.98 -13.52
C PRO A 70 -20.21 2.92 -12.53
N GLU A 71 -20.74 2.38 -11.43
CA GLU A 71 -21.28 3.14 -10.32
C GLU A 71 -20.21 3.91 -9.53
N TRP A 72 -18.91 3.60 -9.72
CA TRP A 72 -17.77 4.24 -9.09
C TRP A 72 -17.04 5.13 -10.09
N THR A 73 -17.64 6.28 -10.39
CA THR A 73 -16.97 7.31 -11.21
C THR A 73 -15.81 7.95 -10.46
N SER A 74 -14.88 8.57 -11.19
CA SER A 74 -13.74 9.28 -10.59
C SER A 74 -14.19 10.33 -9.57
N GLU A 75 -15.25 11.06 -9.86
CA GLU A 75 -15.84 12.05 -8.95
C GLU A 75 -16.37 11.39 -7.67
N LYS A 76 -17.08 10.27 -7.80
CA LYS A 76 -17.62 9.54 -6.64
C LYS A 76 -16.50 8.96 -5.77
N ILE A 77 -15.41 8.47 -6.37
CA ILE A 77 -14.23 7.98 -5.65
C ILE A 77 -13.59 9.13 -4.87
N ALA A 78 -13.33 10.27 -5.51
CA ALA A 78 -12.75 11.44 -4.87
C ALA A 78 -13.63 11.94 -3.70
N ASN A 79 -14.95 12.02 -3.90
CA ASN A 79 -15.90 12.41 -2.86
C ASN A 79 -15.92 11.42 -1.69
N ALA A 80 -15.89 10.11 -1.96
CA ALA A 80 -15.84 9.08 -0.93
C ALA A 80 -14.56 9.17 -0.10
N MET A 81 -13.40 9.38 -0.73
CA MET A 81 -12.12 9.56 -0.07
C MET A 81 -12.05 10.83 0.80
N GLN A 82 -12.85 11.84 0.50
CA GLN A 82 -12.90 13.10 1.26
C GLN A 82 -14.03 13.16 2.29
N SER A 83 -14.98 12.22 2.25
CA SER A 83 -16.21 12.27 3.05
C SER A 83 -16.00 12.21 4.57
N GLY A 84 -14.84 11.73 5.03
CA GLY A 84 -14.61 11.47 6.46
C GLY A 84 -15.45 10.32 7.02
N THR A 85 -16.15 9.58 6.17
CA THR A 85 -16.96 8.42 6.55
C THR A 85 -16.35 7.15 5.97
N GLU A 86 -16.16 6.13 6.81
CA GLU A 86 -15.65 4.85 6.33
C GLU A 86 -16.72 4.11 5.51
N GLN A 87 -16.33 3.71 4.31
CA GLN A 87 -17.15 2.93 3.41
C GLN A 87 -16.34 1.75 2.86
N ALA A 88 -16.85 0.53 3.07
CA ALA A 88 -16.25 -0.66 2.48
C ALA A 88 -16.80 -0.91 1.08
N VAL A 89 -15.91 -1.13 0.13
CA VAL A 89 -16.25 -1.43 -1.27
C VAL A 89 -15.62 -2.76 -1.65
N LYS A 90 -16.45 -3.72 -2.05
CA LYS A 90 -15.98 -5.01 -2.55
C LYS A 90 -15.74 -4.92 -4.06
N LEU A 91 -14.55 -5.35 -4.50
CA LEU A 91 -14.26 -5.45 -5.92
C LEU A 91 -15.05 -6.59 -6.55
N LYS A 92 -15.73 -6.31 -7.68
CA LYS A 92 -16.41 -7.34 -8.50
C LYS A 92 -15.40 -8.31 -9.08
N ARG A 93 -14.24 -7.80 -9.50
CA ARG A 93 -13.12 -8.58 -10.00
C ARG A 93 -11.89 -8.35 -9.17
N PRO A 94 -11.49 -9.33 -8.34
CA PRO A 94 -10.25 -9.24 -7.57
C PRO A 94 -9.04 -9.12 -8.48
N LEU A 95 -8.06 -8.30 -8.07
CA LEU A 95 -6.79 -8.15 -8.75
C LEU A 95 -5.71 -8.90 -7.94
N PRO A 96 -4.96 -9.84 -8.54
CA PRO A 96 -3.85 -10.48 -7.86
C PRO A 96 -2.74 -9.47 -7.55
N ILE A 97 -2.20 -9.56 -6.34
CA ILE A 97 -1.11 -8.69 -5.86
C ILE A 97 0.07 -9.58 -5.48
N TYR A 98 1.27 -9.16 -5.92
CA TYR A 98 2.54 -9.75 -5.53
C TYR A 98 3.36 -8.68 -4.84
N LEU A 99 3.65 -8.85 -3.56
CA LEU A 99 4.63 -8.03 -2.84
C LEU A 99 5.98 -8.71 -2.97
N VAL A 100 6.90 -8.06 -3.65
CA VAL A 100 8.23 -8.59 -3.93
C VAL A 100 9.30 -7.68 -3.34
N TYR A 101 10.48 -8.24 -3.07
CA TYR A 101 11.65 -7.52 -2.65
C TYR A 101 12.79 -7.85 -3.60
N PHE A 102 13.25 -6.84 -4.32
CA PHE A 102 14.38 -6.92 -5.23
C PHE A 102 15.44 -5.90 -4.83
N THR A 103 16.67 -6.34 -4.75
CA THR A 103 17.84 -5.48 -4.54
C THR A 103 18.58 -5.20 -5.83
N ALA A 104 18.29 -5.96 -6.90
CA ALA A 104 18.82 -5.74 -8.23
C ALA A 104 17.77 -6.09 -9.31
N TRP A 105 17.71 -5.29 -10.37
CA TRP A 105 16.83 -5.53 -11.51
C TRP A 105 17.44 -4.94 -12.78
N GLU A 106 16.93 -5.35 -13.93
CA GLU A 106 17.30 -4.78 -15.23
C GLU A 106 16.34 -3.63 -15.55
N GLU A 107 16.90 -2.49 -15.99
CA GLU A 107 16.16 -1.31 -16.42
C GLU A 107 16.91 -0.65 -17.58
N ASP A 108 16.22 -0.45 -18.69
CA ASP A 108 16.78 0.17 -19.92
C ASP A 108 18.09 -0.48 -20.42
N GLY A 109 18.19 -1.81 -20.34
CA GLY A 109 19.37 -2.58 -20.75
C GLY A 109 20.55 -2.48 -19.78
N GLY A 110 20.37 -1.90 -18.60
CA GLY A 110 21.39 -1.78 -17.56
C GLY A 110 20.95 -2.43 -16.23
N LEU A 111 21.93 -2.90 -15.47
CA LEU A 111 21.68 -3.40 -14.12
C LEU A 111 21.53 -2.24 -13.15
N ARG A 112 20.38 -2.20 -12.44
CA ARG A 112 20.13 -1.33 -11.30
C ARG A 112 20.27 -2.12 -10.02
N SER A 113 20.80 -1.50 -8.97
CA SER A 113 20.85 -2.11 -7.64
C SER A 113 20.60 -1.09 -6.55
N VAL A 114 20.08 -1.57 -5.43
CA VAL A 114 19.84 -0.79 -4.20
C VAL A 114 20.36 -1.56 -2.99
N ALA A 115 20.53 -0.84 -1.87
CA ALA A 115 20.97 -1.47 -0.63
C ALA A 115 19.95 -2.52 -0.14
N ASP A 116 20.47 -3.64 0.39
CA ASP A 116 19.68 -4.67 1.06
C ASP A 116 19.28 -4.21 2.47
N VAL A 117 18.32 -3.31 2.57
CA VAL A 117 17.89 -2.66 3.82
C VAL A 117 17.31 -3.64 4.84
N TYR A 118 16.74 -4.77 4.39
CA TYR A 118 16.18 -5.81 5.25
C TYR A 118 17.16 -6.98 5.50
N GLY A 119 18.32 -6.99 4.87
CA GLY A 119 19.32 -8.06 5.01
C GLY A 119 18.85 -9.42 4.49
N LEU A 120 17.93 -9.44 3.52
CA LEU A 120 17.35 -10.69 3.00
C LEU A 120 18.31 -11.42 2.08
N ASP A 121 19.10 -10.72 1.26
CA ASP A 121 20.10 -11.32 0.38
C ASP A 121 21.18 -12.03 1.20
N ARG A 122 21.69 -11.39 2.24
CA ARG A 122 22.67 -12.00 3.15
C ARG A 122 22.14 -13.27 3.84
N ARG A 123 20.86 -13.30 4.20
CA ARG A 123 20.22 -14.49 4.79
C ARG A 123 20.10 -15.63 3.78
N HIS A 124 19.81 -15.28 2.53
CA HIS A 124 19.69 -16.24 1.46
C HIS A 124 21.05 -16.89 1.11
N ASP A 125 22.10 -16.10 1.04
CA ASP A 125 23.46 -16.58 0.77
C ASP A 125 23.99 -17.48 1.92
N ALA A 126 23.73 -17.11 3.17
CA ALA A 126 24.07 -17.92 4.33
C ALA A 126 23.33 -19.27 4.34
N ALA A 127 22.11 -19.33 3.84
CA ALA A 127 21.33 -20.57 3.74
C ALA A 127 21.80 -21.50 2.61
N LYS A 128 22.43 -20.98 1.55
CA LYS A 128 22.98 -21.76 0.43
C LYS A 128 24.40 -22.28 0.71
N GLY A 129 25.11 -21.74 1.69
CA GLY A 129 26.47 -22.13 2.06
C GLY A 129 26.55 -23.29 3.06
N GLN A 130 25.41 -23.94 3.39
CA GLN A 130 25.32 -25.18 4.16
C GLN A 130 24.87 -26.34 3.25
#